data_efb912c1711baf0834cc57a47a7a417d
#
_entry.id   efb912c1711baf0834cc57a47a7a417d
#
_cell.length_a   1.000
_cell.length_b   1.000
_cell.length_c   1.000
_cell.angle_alpha   90.00
_cell.angle_beta   90.00
_cell.angle_gamma   90.00
#
_symmetry.space_group_name_H-M   'P 1'
#
loop_
_entity.id
_entity.type
_entity.pdbx_description
1 polymer ?
#
loop_
_entity_poly.entity_id
_entity_poly.type
_entity_poly.pdbx_seq_one_letter_code
_entity_poly.pdbx_strand_id
1 'polypeptide(L)'
;SPGNDTENSGLFRIEVNEGPGSGVKILNKPIPAPFKESVSYAEQNLYARANQLVGDRDPRHQEFLVQLRAYDTPKGGAKVGTATLVAMCSALVKMSIRGGLVLVGELNLGGSIEPVHNAVTIAEIAVEKGASALLMPVSTRKQLLELSDDMATKIDVQFYSDARDALLKALVE
;
A
#
# COMPACT_ATOMS: atom_id res chain seq x y z
N SER A 1 16.31 -13.26 3.23
CA SER A 1 17.53 -12.86 3.94
C SER A 1 17.45 -11.39 4.35
N PRO A 2 18.20 -10.97 5.36
CA PRO A 2 18.21 -9.56 5.77
C PRO A 2 18.59 -8.61 4.64
N GLY A 3 19.47 -9.00 3.75
CA GLY A 3 19.82 -8.18 2.59
C GLY A 3 18.67 -7.98 1.63
N ASN A 4 17.88 -9.02 1.38
CA ASN A 4 16.71 -8.92 0.50
C ASN A 4 15.62 -8.06 1.14
N ASP A 5 15.40 -8.19 2.44
CA ASP A 5 14.42 -7.37 3.16
C ASP A 5 14.82 -5.89 3.09
N THR A 6 16.09 -5.57 3.26
CA THR A 6 16.61 -4.22 3.14
C THR A 6 16.43 -3.66 1.73
N GLU A 7 16.69 -4.47 0.70
CA GLU A 7 16.53 -4.06 -0.69
C GLU A 7 15.07 -3.76 -1.04
N ASN A 8 14.13 -4.47 -0.41
CA ASN A 8 12.70 -4.30 -0.65
C ASN A 8 12.05 -3.24 0.26
N SER A 9 12.86 -2.52 1.05
CA SER A 9 12.35 -1.52 1.99
C SER A 9 12.29 -0.10 1.43
N GLY A 10 12.54 0.08 0.13
CA GLY A 10 12.42 1.40 -0.51
C GLY A 10 10.98 1.92 -0.48
N LEU A 11 10.82 3.24 -0.52
CA LEU A 11 9.50 3.84 -0.64
C LEU A 11 9.14 4.03 -2.10
N PHE A 12 7.87 3.78 -2.40
CA PHE A 12 7.33 3.89 -3.75
C PHE A 12 6.06 4.74 -3.72
N ARG A 13 5.76 5.37 -4.83
CA ARG A 13 4.50 6.03 -5.07
C ARG A 13 3.69 5.20 -6.05
N ILE A 14 2.45 4.90 -5.70
CA ILE A 14 1.52 4.21 -6.58
C ILE A 14 0.55 5.23 -7.14
N GLU A 15 0.51 5.36 -8.45
CA GLU A 15 -0.41 6.25 -9.14
C GLU A 15 -1.49 5.41 -9.80
N VAL A 16 -2.74 5.74 -9.56
CA VAL A 16 -3.89 5.03 -10.11
C VAL A 16 -4.84 6.03 -10.75
N ASN A 17 -5.17 5.81 -12.01
CA ASN A 17 -6.24 6.50 -12.70
C ASN A 17 -7.33 5.49 -13.07
N GLU A 18 -8.59 5.90 -12.93
CA GLU A 18 -9.71 5.05 -13.32
C GLU A 18 -10.48 5.73 -14.46
N GLY A 19 -11.11 4.90 -15.30
CA GLY A 19 -11.93 5.37 -16.40
C GLY A 19 -12.87 4.26 -16.88
N PRO A 20 -13.69 4.54 -17.88
CA PRO A 20 -14.61 3.52 -18.42
C PRO A 20 -13.82 2.40 -19.10
N GLY A 21 -14.25 1.17 -18.87
CA GLY A 21 -13.60 0.00 -19.43
C GLY A 21 -13.65 -1.16 -18.46
N SER A 22 -12.62 -1.99 -18.46
CA SER A 22 -12.50 -3.10 -17.52
C SER A 22 -11.04 -3.48 -17.30
N GLY A 23 -10.78 -4.06 -16.13
CA GLY A 23 -9.47 -4.63 -15.80
C GLY A 23 -8.45 -3.60 -15.35
N VAL A 24 -7.22 -4.09 -15.15
CA VAL A 24 -6.09 -3.29 -14.66
C VAL A 24 -4.97 -3.36 -15.69
N LYS A 25 -4.40 -2.21 -15.99
CA LYS A 25 -3.24 -2.10 -16.87
C LYS A 25 -2.10 -1.44 -16.12
N ILE A 26 -0.96 -2.12 -16.06
CA ILE A 26 0.25 -1.59 -15.44
C ILE A 26 1.07 -0.88 -16.51
N LEU A 27 1.40 0.39 -16.26
CA LEU A 27 2.08 1.23 -17.25
C LEU A 27 3.60 1.11 -17.19
N ASN A 28 4.16 0.50 -16.17
CA ASN A 28 5.62 0.31 -16.05
C ASN A 28 6.16 -0.56 -17.19
N LYS A 29 7.33 -0.20 -17.72
CA LYS A 29 8.04 -0.96 -18.74
C LYS A 29 9.55 -0.98 -18.41
N PRO A 30 10.10 -2.13 -17.99
CA PRO A 30 9.43 -3.40 -17.68
C PRO A 30 8.59 -3.32 -16.40
N ILE A 31 7.70 -4.29 -16.21
CA ILE A 31 6.91 -4.40 -14.99
C ILE A 31 7.73 -5.20 -13.97
N PRO A 32 8.07 -4.61 -12.79
CA PRO A 32 8.72 -5.37 -11.72
C PRO A 32 7.82 -6.53 -11.28
N ALA A 33 8.39 -7.75 -11.19
CA ALA A 33 7.60 -8.94 -10.89
C ALA A 33 6.85 -8.87 -9.54
N PRO A 34 7.46 -8.41 -8.43
CA PRO A 34 6.73 -8.26 -7.18
C PRO A 34 5.57 -7.28 -7.26
N PHE A 35 5.72 -6.21 -8.05
CA PHE A 35 4.64 -5.24 -8.25
C PHE A 35 3.49 -5.84 -9.06
N LYS A 36 3.80 -6.59 -10.10
CA LYS A 36 2.78 -7.29 -10.89
C LYS A 36 1.94 -8.21 -10.02
N GLU A 37 2.58 -8.96 -9.13
CA GLU A 37 1.91 -9.84 -8.18
C GLU A 37 1.04 -9.05 -7.21
N SER A 38 1.57 -7.97 -6.64
CA SER A 38 0.84 -7.09 -5.73
C SER A 38 -0.42 -6.51 -6.39
N VAL A 39 -0.31 -6.04 -7.62
CA VAL A 39 -1.46 -5.51 -8.37
C VAL A 39 -2.51 -6.58 -8.61
N SER A 40 -2.07 -7.80 -8.93
CA SER A 40 -2.99 -8.93 -9.12
C SER A 40 -3.76 -9.25 -7.84
N TYR A 41 -3.10 -9.29 -6.70
CA TYR A 41 -3.76 -9.51 -5.42
C TYR A 41 -4.73 -8.37 -5.08
N ALA A 42 -4.34 -7.13 -5.34
CA ALA A 42 -5.20 -5.97 -5.11
C ALA A 42 -6.46 -6.05 -5.98
N GLU A 43 -6.31 -6.35 -7.25
CA GLU A 43 -7.43 -6.48 -8.19
C GLU A 43 -8.41 -7.57 -7.75
N GLN A 44 -7.90 -8.75 -7.42
CA GLN A 44 -8.75 -9.85 -6.99
C GLN A 44 -9.49 -9.55 -5.69
N ASN A 45 -8.83 -8.89 -4.76
CA ASN A 45 -9.47 -8.46 -3.51
C ASN A 45 -10.56 -7.42 -3.75
N LEU A 46 -10.31 -6.48 -4.65
CA LEU A 46 -11.31 -5.47 -4.99
C LEU A 46 -12.58 -6.11 -5.56
N TYR A 47 -12.43 -7.03 -6.50
CA TYR A 47 -13.57 -7.72 -7.10
C TYR A 47 -14.30 -8.60 -6.09
N ALA A 48 -13.57 -9.34 -5.27
CA ALA A 48 -14.17 -10.26 -4.30
C ALA A 48 -14.89 -9.55 -3.16
N ARG A 49 -14.43 -8.36 -2.77
CA ARG A 49 -14.90 -7.65 -1.57
C ARG A 49 -15.39 -6.23 -1.86
N ALA A 50 -15.88 -6.00 -3.08
CA ALA A 50 -16.31 -4.67 -3.51
C ALA A 50 -17.33 -4.05 -2.55
N ASN A 51 -18.34 -4.80 -2.10
CA ASN A 51 -19.36 -4.27 -1.19
C ASN A 51 -18.77 -3.76 0.12
N GLN A 52 -17.77 -4.45 0.66
CA GLN A 52 -17.14 -4.08 1.94
C GLN A 52 -16.21 -2.87 1.77
N LEU A 53 -15.61 -2.73 0.59
CA LEU A 53 -14.59 -1.71 0.34
C LEU A 53 -15.17 -0.43 -0.27
N VAL A 54 -16.02 -0.57 -1.27
CA VAL A 54 -16.47 0.58 -2.07
C VAL A 54 -18.01 0.70 -2.17
N GLY A 55 -18.74 -0.09 -1.37
CA GLY A 55 -20.19 -0.03 -1.31
C GLY A 55 -20.85 -0.39 -2.64
N ASP A 56 -21.67 0.51 -3.16
CA ASP A 56 -22.44 0.28 -4.38
C ASP A 56 -21.62 0.47 -5.67
N ARG A 57 -20.37 0.88 -5.56
CA ARG A 57 -19.51 1.06 -6.73
C ARG A 57 -19.12 -0.30 -7.30
N ASP A 58 -19.24 -0.44 -8.62
CA ASP A 58 -18.88 -1.68 -9.30
C ASP A 58 -17.52 -1.51 -10.00
N PRO A 59 -16.45 -2.16 -9.48
CA PRO A 59 -15.14 -2.04 -10.09
C PRO A 59 -15.01 -2.72 -11.45
N ARG A 60 -15.96 -3.60 -11.81
CA ARG A 60 -15.88 -4.36 -13.07
C ARG A 60 -16.13 -3.53 -14.30
N HIS A 61 -16.76 -2.36 -14.15
CA HIS A 61 -17.03 -1.44 -15.25
C HIS A 61 -16.03 -0.30 -15.35
N GLN A 62 -14.94 -0.41 -14.59
CA GLN A 62 -13.87 0.57 -14.60
C GLN A 62 -12.56 -0.08 -15.07
N GLU A 63 -11.78 0.66 -15.82
CA GLU A 63 -10.40 0.31 -16.11
C GLU A 63 -9.49 1.11 -15.18
N PHE A 64 -8.54 0.42 -14.57
CA PHE A 64 -7.55 1.07 -13.72
C PHE A 64 -6.20 1.09 -14.43
N LEU A 65 -5.61 2.27 -14.55
CA LEU A 65 -4.25 2.45 -15.04
C LEU A 65 -3.36 2.65 -13.82
N VAL A 66 -2.39 1.77 -13.64
CA VAL A 66 -1.57 1.73 -12.43
C VAL A 66 -0.10 1.87 -12.79
N GLN A 67 0.61 2.72 -12.04
CA GLN A 67 2.04 2.92 -12.24
C GLN A 67 2.74 3.01 -10.88
N LEU A 68 3.88 2.32 -10.77
CA LEU A 68 4.76 2.38 -9.62
C LEU A 68 5.90 3.36 -9.92
N ARG A 69 6.08 4.34 -9.04
CA ARG A 69 7.22 5.25 -9.10
C ARG A 69 8.09 5.06 -7.87
N ALA A 70 9.39 4.93 -8.08
CA ALA A 70 10.33 4.84 -6.98
C ALA A 70 10.83 6.23 -6.60
N TYR A 71 10.97 6.50 -5.30
CA TYR A 71 11.61 7.73 -4.83
C TYR A 71 13.14 7.63 -4.89
N ASP A 72 13.65 6.39 -4.85
CA ASP A 72 15.07 6.09 -4.96
C ASP A 72 15.32 5.17 -6.15
N THR A 73 16.59 4.85 -6.43
CA THR A 73 16.94 3.86 -7.44
C THR A 73 16.31 2.52 -7.04
N PRO A 74 15.38 1.99 -7.83
CA PRO A 74 14.70 0.75 -7.48
C PRO A 74 15.64 -0.44 -7.55
N LYS A 75 15.63 -1.24 -6.48
CA LYS A 75 16.29 -2.55 -6.47
C LYS A 75 15.19 -3.59 -6.38
N GLY A 76 14.66 -3.96 -7.52
CA GLY A 76 13.51 -4.87 -7.56
C GLY A 76 12.21 -4.13 -7.25
N GLY A 77 11.14 -4.86 -7.02
CA GLY A 77 9.83 -4.30 -6.70
C GLY A 77 9.51 -4.44 -5.23
N ALA A 78 8.60 -3.64 -4.76
CA ALA A 78 8.08 -3.77 -3.41
C ALA A 78 6.77 -4.55 -3.40
N LYS A 79 6.49 -5.18 -2.27
CA LYS A 79 5.20 -5.80 -1.99
C LYS A 79 4.25 -4.71 -1.50
N VAL A 80 3.42 -4.22 -2.38
CA VAL A 80 2.61 -3.01 -2.15
C VAL A 80 1.11 -3.27 -2.38
N GLY A 81 0.67 -4.50 -2.15
CA GLY A 81 -0.70 -4.89 -2.46
C GLY A 81 -1.75 -4.09 -1.72
N THR A 82 -1.57 -3.87 -0.42
CA THR A 82 -2.55 -3.11 0.37
C THR A 82 -2.62 -1.65 -0.10
N ALA A 83 -1.47 -1.02 -0.32
CA ALA A 83 -1.44 0.36 -0.82
C ALA A 83 -2.06 0.49 -2.21
N THR A 84 -1.82 -0.50 -3.08
CA THR A 84 -2.42 -0.53 -4.42
C THR A 84 -3.94 -0.66 -4.33
N LEU A 85 -4.43 -1.55 -3.48
CA LEU A 85 -5.87 -1.73 -3.28
C LEU A 85 -6.52 -0.45 -2.75
N VAL A 86 -5.91 0.17 -1.76
CA VAL A 86 -6.42 1.44 -1.21
C VAL A 86 -6.44 2.53 -2.27
N ALA A 87 -5.40 2.61 -3.11
CA ALA A 87 -5.34 3.58 -4.20
C ALA A 87 -6.44 3.34 -5.25
N MET A 88 -6.72 2.09 -5.58
CA MET A 88 -7.81 1.74 -6.49
C MET A 88 -9.16 2.12 -5.90
N CYS A 89 -9.40 1.81 -4.63
CA CYS A 89 -10.62 2.17 -3.93
C CYS A 89 -10.79 3.70 -3.86
N SER A 90 -9.73 4.42 -3.53
CA SER A 90 -9.71 5.89 -3.49
C SER A 90 -10.16 6.48 -4.83
N ALA A 91 -9.60 5.97 -5.93
CA ALA A 91 -9.97 6.41 -7.28
C ALA A 91 -11.45 6.14 -7.58
N LEU A 92 -11.93 4.97 -7.19
CA LEU A 92 -13.30 4.55 -7.47
C LEU A 92 -14.35 5.34 -6.68
N VAL A 93 -14.10 5.58 -5.39
CA VAL A 93 -15.00 6.37 -4.54
C VAL A 93 -14.76 7.87 -4.64
N LYS A 94 -13.72 8.29 -5.35
CA LYS A 94 -13.33 9.69 -5.54
C LYS A 94 -13.08 10.44 -4.23
N MET A 95 -12.41 9.76 -3.31
CA MET A 95 -11.95 10.35 -2.05
C MET A 95 -10.43 10.29 -2.00
N SER A 96 -9.81 11.38 -1.58
CA SER A 96 -8.35 11.48 -1.57
C SER A 96 -7.73 10.69 -0.42
N ILE A 97 -6.54 10.15 -0.66
CA ILE A 97 -5.70 9.57 0.38
C ILE A 97 -5.00 10.70 1.12
N ARG A 98 -4.85 10.57 2.44
CA ARG A 98 -4.18 11.56 3.29
C ARG A 98 -2.78 11.86 2.76
N GLY A 99 -2.42 13.15 2.69
CA GLY A 99 -1.08 13.57 2.30
C GLY A 99 -0.04 13.13 3.32
N GLY A 100 1.14 12.76 2.84
CA GLY A 100 2.24 12.34 3.70
C GLY A 100 2.09 10.96 4.33
N LEU A 101 1.08 10.19 3.94
CA LEU A 101 0.86 8.85 4.45
C LEU A 101 1.70 7.82 3.69
N VAL A 102 2.41 6.97 4.45
CA VAL A 102 3.05 5.77 3.93
C VAL A 102 2.23 4.58 4.41
N LEU A 103 1.71 3.80 3.49
CA LEU A 103 0.92 2.60 3.79
C LEU A 103 1.74 1.37 3.41
N VAL A 104 1.95 0.49 4.38
CA VAL A 104 2.82 -0.68 4.24
C VAL A 104 2.01 -1.95 4.37
N GLY A 105 2.31 -2.93 3.54
CA GLY A 105 1.78 -4.27 3.68
C GLY A 105 1.41 -4.91 2.36
N GLU A 106 1.31 -6.22 2.42
CA GLU A 106 0.86 -7.07 1.33
C GLU A 106 -0.33 -7.89 1.79
N LEU A 107 -1.18 -8.27 0.87
CA LEU A 107 -2.31 -9.14 1.16
C LEU A 107 -2.29 -10.32 0.17
N ASN A 108 -2.86 -11.43 0.60
CA ASN A 108 -3.01 -12.59 -0.28
C ASN A 108 -4.40 -12.58 -0.95
N LEU A 109 -4.66 -13.58 -1.77
CA LEU A 109 -5.94 -13.68 -2.49
C LEU A 109 -7.13 -13.79 -1.55
N GLY A 110 -6.95 -14.38 -0.38
CA GLY A 110 -8.01 -14.50 0.64
C GLY A 110 -8.24 -13.25 1.45
N GLY A 111 -7.44 -12.20 1.25
CA GLY A 111 -7.56 -10.93 1.97
C GLY A 111 -6.79 -10.86 3.27
N SER A 112 -6.05 -11.90 3.64
CA SER A 112 -5.20 -11.86 4.83
C SER A 112 -3.99 -10.99 4.59
N ILE A 113 -3.58 -10.26 5.62
CA ILE A 113 -2.42 -9.38 5.56
C ILE A 113 -1.15 -10.19 5.86
N GLU A 114 -0.18 -10.10 4.96
CA GLU A 114 1.08 -10.82 5.10
C GLU A 114 1.94 -10.22 6.21
N PRO A 115 2.77 -11.03 6.89
CA PRO A 115 3.69 -10.51 7.89
C PRO A 115 4.72 -9.54 7.28
N VAL A 116 5.07 -8.50 8.04
CA VAL A 116 6.14 -7.56 7.71
C VAL A 116 7.24 -7.75 8.75
N HIS A 117 8.48 -7.99 8.30
CA HIS A 117 9.57 -8.36 9.19
C HIS A 117 10.58 -7.24 9.47
N ASN A 118 10.50 -6.14 8.74
CA ASN A 118 11.46 -5.03 8.80
C ASN A 118 10.78 -3.69 9.12
N ALA A 119 9.81 -3.72 10.03
CA ALA A 119 8.96 -2.57 10.32
C ALA A 119 9.75 -1.35 10.82
N VAL A 120 10.75 -1.54 11.68
CA VAL A 120 11.58 -0.43 12.19
C VAL A 120 12.36 0.22 11.06
N THR A 121 12.98 -0.56 10.19
CA THR A 121 13.72 -0.05 9.03
C THR A 121 12.81 0.76 8.11
N ILE A 122 11.60 0.27 7.86
CA ILE A 122 10.62 0.99 7.02
C ILE A 122 10.22 2.30 7.69
N ALA A 123 9.97 2.29 9.00
CA ALA A 123 9.62 3.51 9.73
C ALA A 123 10.74 4.56 9.65
N GLU A 124 12.00 4.13 9.80
CA GLU A 124 13.15 5.03 9.69
C GLU A 124 13.25 5.64 8.29
N ILE A 125 13.05 4.84 7.24
CA ILE A 125 13.04 5.33 5.87
C ILE A 125 11.89 6.32 5.65
N ALA A 126 10.71 6.03 6.17
CA ALA A 126 9.55 6.93 6.06
C ALA A 126 9.83 8.29 6.71
N VAL A 127 10.43 8.30 7.89
CA VAL A 127 10.83 9.55 8.57
C VAL A 127 11.86 10.30 7.72
N GLU A 128 12.88 9.60 7.23
CA GLU A 128 13.93 10.20 6.40
C GLU A 128 13.36 10.86 5.14
N LYS A 129 12.32 10.28 4.55
CA LYS A 129 11.68 10.80 3.34
C LYS A 129 10.60 11.84 3.63
N GLY A 130 10.40 12.20 4.88
CA GLY A 130 9.49 13.28 5.26
C GLY A 130 8.03 12.87 5.40
N ALA A 131 7.74 11.59 5.54
CA ALA A 131 6.37 11.14 5.79
C ALA A 131 5.86 11.65 7.13
N SER A 132 4.61 12.03 7.21
CA SER A 132 3.98 12.50 8.45
C SER A 132 3.24 11.38 9.18
N ALA A 133 2.82 10.36 8.46
CA ALA A 133 2.07 9.24 9.03
C ALA A 133 2.50 7.92 8.39
N LEU A 134 2.44 6.85 9.17
CA LEU A 134 2.78 5.51 8.75
C LEU A 134 1.64 4.58 9.16
N LEU A 135 1.10 3.86 8.21
CA LEU A 135 0.03 2.90 8.45
C LEU A 135 0.56 1.50 8.19
N MET A 136 0.63 0.71 9.24
CA MET A 136 1.28 -0.59 9.27
C MET A 136 0.31 -1.69 9.67
N PRO A 137 0.54 -2.94 9.25
CA PRO A 137 -0.23 -4.06 9.78
C PRO A 137 -0.13 -4.15 11.31
N VAL A 138 -1.22 -4.46 11.97
CA VAL A 138 -1.26 -4.56 13.42
C VAL A 138 -0.25 -5.57 13.97
N SER A 139 0.13 -6.58 13.17
CA SER A 139 1.13 -7.58 13.56
C SER A 139 2.53 -6.98 13.76
N THR A 140 2.79 -5.77 13.28
CA THR A 140 4.10 -5.11 13.44
C THR A 140 4.24 -4.35 14.76
N ARG A 141 3.18 -4.27 15.56
CA ARG A 141 3.16 -3.43 16.77
C ARG A 141 4.34 -3.71 17.71
N LYS A 142 4.65 -4.99 17.92
CA LYS A 142 5.77 -5.37 18.80
C LYS A 142 7.12 -4.92 18.26
N GLN A 143 7.31 -5.01 16.94
CA GLN A 143 8.56 -4.56 16.31
C GLN A 143 8.77 -3.06 16.53
N LEU A 144 7.70 -2.28 16.46
CA LEU A 144 7.78 -0.82 16.56
C LEU A 144 7.98 -0.31 17.99
N LEU A 145 7.90 -1.18 18.99
CA LEU A 145 8.33 -0.84 20.34
C LEU A 145 9.83 -0.55 20.42
N GLU A 146 10.61 -1.05 19.45
CA GLU A 146 12.05 -0.80 19.37
C GLU A 146 12.40 0.51 18.65
N LEU A 147 11.40 1.22 18.14
CA LEU A 147 11.61 2.51 17.52
C LEU A 147 12.08 3.52 18.55
N SER A 148 13.13 4.30 18.24
CA SER A 148 13.65 5.29 19.18
C SER A 148 12.60 6.36 19.50
N ASP A 149 12.68 6.94 20.69
CA ASP A 149 11.77 8.03 21.10
C ASP A 149 11.85 9.21 20.14
N ASP A 150 13.06 9.53 19.66
CA ASP A 150 13.24 10.59 18.68
C ASP A 150 12.46 10.34 17.38
N MET A 151 12.53 9.12 16.86
CA MET A 151 11.80 8.73 15.66
C MET A 151 10.29 8.71 15.91
N ALA A 152 9.87 8.21 17.07
CA ALA A 152 8.46 8.12 17.42
C ALA A 152 7.76 9.48 17.50
N THR A 153 8.50 10.55 17.77
CA THR A 153 7.95 11.91 17.78
C THR A 153 7.81 12.52 16.38
N LYS A 154 8.48 11.95 15.39
CA LYS A 154 8.53 12.53 14.03
C LYS A 154 7.47 11.99 13.09
N ILE A 155 6.84 10.89 13.43
CA ILE A 155 5.87 10.24 12.56
C ILE A 155 4.73 9.64 13.38
N ASP A 156 3.50 9.84 12.89
CA ASP A 156 2.31 9.25 13.50
C ASP A 156 2.16 7.83 12.99
N VAL A 157 2.35 6.85 13.87
CA VAL A 157 2.24 5.43 13.50
C VAL A 157 0.85 4.93 13.87
N GLN A 158 0.14 4.42 12.89
CA GLN A 158 -1.17 3.80 13.05
C GLN A 158 -1.13 2.38 12.51
N PHE A 159 -2.08 1.56 12.94
CA PHE A 159 -2.14 0.15 12.58
C PHE A 159 -3.47 -0.19 11.95
N TYR A 160 -3.46 -1.17 11.04
CA TYR A 160 -4.67 -1.68 10.44
C TYR A 160 -4.72 -3.20 10.54
N SER A 161 -5.92 -3.74 10.63
CA SER A 161 -6.16 -5.18 10.77
C SER A 161 -6.51 -5.87 9.45
N ASP A 162 -7.16 -5.14 8.54
CA ASP A 162 -7.56 -5.66 7.23
C ASP A 162 -7.61 -4.51 6.20
N ALA A 163 -7.91 -4.86 4.96
CA ALA A 163 -7.93 -3.89 3.87
C ALA A 163 -8.98 -2.78 4.07
N ARG A 164 -10.15 -3.12 4.59
CA ARG A 164 -11.20 -2.14 4.85
C ARG A 164 -10.76 -1.14 5.92
N ASP A 165 -10.16 -1.63 6.99
CA ASP A 165 -9.62 -0.80 8.07
C ASP A 165 -8.52 0.13 7.53
N ALA A 166 -7.62 -0.40 6.69
CA ALA A 166 -6.59 0.40 6.05
C ALA A 166 -7.21 1.52 5.19
N LEU A 167 -8.22 1.19 4.41
CA LEU A 167 -8.91 2.16 3.57
C LEU A 167 -9.53 3.28 4.38
N LEU A 168 -10.25 2.95 5.45
CA LEU A 168 -10.91 3.95 6.31
C LEU A 168 -9.91 4.89 6.97
N LYS A 169 -8.75 4.36 7.37
CA LYS A 169 -7.68 5.15 8.01
C LYS A 169 -6.87 5.97 7.01
N ALA A 170 -6.85 5.56 5.75
CA ALA A 170 -6.08 6.23 4.71
C ALA A 170 -6.83 7.39 4.05
N LEU A 171 -8.15 7.34 3.98
CA LEU A 171 -8.93 8.35 3.26
C LEU A 171 -9.17 9.60 4.08
N VAL A 172 -9.24 10.72 3.37
CA VAL A 172 -9.65 12.01 3.93
C VAL A 172 -11.11 12.24 3.55
N GLU A 173 -11.87 12.68 4.53
CA GLU A 173 -13.25 13.09 4.29
C GLU A 173 -13.32 14.44 3.55
#